data_c917bfef73b73357c5831afabf84da8d
#
_entry.id   c917bfef73b73357c5831afabf84da8d
#
_cell.length_a   1.000
_cell.length_b   1.000
_cell.length_c   1.000
_cell.angle_alpha   90.00
_cell.angle_beta   90.00
_cell.angle_gamma   90.00
#
_symmetry.space_group_name_H-M   'P 1'
#
loop_
_entity.id
_entity.type
_entity.pdbx_description
1 polymer ?
#
loop_
_entity_poly.entity_id
_entity_poly.type
_entity_poly.pdbx_seq_one_letter_code
_entity_poly.pdbx_strand_id
1 'polypeptide(L)'
;PRLLSSAASGVYKRQMSGLAARLAGERYLGMDVDRNKHAAQLREALGGLKGPLMKVAQILSTIPDALPPEYAEELSALQADAPSMGWLFVKRRMAAELGADWQSKFASFDRQAVSAASLGQVHKATSHDGKLLAVKLQYPDMASAIDADLAQLKLVFQLYERFDSAISTADIHTELSDRLREELDYRREAANLKLYSLMLKDEHQVVMPEYCP
;
A
#
# COMPACT_ATOMS: atom_id res chain seq x y z
N PRO A 1 16.01 -2.38 16.00
CA PRO A 1 15.03 -2.06 14.96
C PRO A 1 15.51 -0.95 14.00
N ARG A 2 16.22 0.10 14.51
CA ARG A 2 16.68 1.22 13.67
C ARG A 2 17.78 0.85 12.65
N LEU A 3 18.58 -0.17 12.91
CA LEU A 3 19.66 -0.59 11.99
C LEU A 3 19.14 -1.31 10.73
N LEU A 4 18.03 -2.06 10.83
CA LEU A 4 17.45 -2.73 9.67
C LEU A 4 16.73 -1.76 8.72
N SER A 5 16.14 -0.68 9.25
CA SER A 5 15.50 0.34 8.43
C SER A 5 16.50 1.17 7.63
N SER A 6 17.68 1.45 8.20
CA SER A 6 18.76 2.18 7.54
C SER A 6 19.41 1.40 6.39
N ALA A 7 19.62 0.10 6.56
CA ALA A 7 20.19 -0.76 5.52
C ALA A 7 19.22 -0.94 4.33
N ALA A 8 17.94 -1.18 4.61
CA ALA A 8 16.90 -1.28 3.58
C ALA A 8 16.76 0.04 2.78
N SER A 9 16.79 1.19 3.48
CA SER A 9 16.77 2.51 2.83
C SER A 9 18.00 2.75 1.92
N GLY A 10 19.17 2.26 2.30
CA GLY A 10 20.41 2.41 1.51
C GLY A 10 20.39 1.56 0.23
N VAL A 11 19.89 0.35 0.29
CA VAL A 11 19.74 -0.55 -0.87
C VAL A 11 18.69 0.02 -1.84
N TYR A 12 17.56 0.47 -1.32
CA TYR A 12 16.50 1.09 -2.09
C TYR A 12 16.96 2.35 -2.84
N LYS A 13 17.69 3.25 -2.16
CA LYS A 13 18.26 4.46 -2.80
C LYS A 13 19.16 4.11 -3.98
N ARG A 14 20.00 3.08 -3.86
CA ARG A 14 20.89 2.63 -4.95
C ARG A 14 20.10 2.03 -6.11
N GLN A 15 19.04 1.26 -5.85
CA GLN A 15 18.22 0.65 -6.88
C GLN A 15 17.40 1.71 -7.65
N MET A 16 16.78 2.65 -6.94
CA MET A 16 16.02 3.74 -7.54
C MET A 16 16.91 4.72 -8.33
N SER A 17 18.09 5.07 -7.80
CA SER A 17 19.04 5.91 -8.53
C SER A 17 19.59 5.22 -9.78
N GLY A 18 19.80 3.90 -9.73
CA GLY A 18 20.17 3.09 -10.89
C GLY A 18 19.08 3.04 -11.97
N LEU A 19 17.82 2.92 -11.58
CA LEU A 19 16.68 2.95 -12.49
C LEU A 19 16.54 4.33 -13.15
N ALA A 20 16.58 5.40 -12.36
CA ALA A 20 16.50 6.77 -12.88
C ALA A 20 17.66 7.10 -13.84
N ALA A 21 18.89 6.66 -13.51
CA ALA A 21 20.04 6.85 -14.40
C ALA A 21 19.90 6.10 -15.73
N ARG A 22 19.30 4.91 -15.73
CA ARG A 22 19.07 4.11 -16.95
C ARG A 22 17.97 4.70 -17.81
N LEU A 23 16.85 5.14 -17.25
CA LEU A 23 15.79 5.83 -17.97
C LEU A 23 16.28 7.13 -18.61
N ALA A 24 17.15 7.87 -17.89
CA ALA A 24 17.83 9.03 -18.45
C ALA A 24 18.78 8.65 -19.58
N GLY A 25 19.53 7.55 -19.45
CA GLY A 25 20.41 7.01 -20.48
C GLY A 25 19.67 6.61 -21.77
N GLU A 26 18.49 5.97 -21.64
CA GLU A 26 17.62 5.64 -22.76
C GLU A 26 17.23 6.91 -23.55
N ARG A 27 16.77 7.92 -22.84
CA ARG A 27 16.26 9.16 -23.45
C ARG A 27 17.36 10.04 -24.07
N TYR A 28 18.54 10.10 -23.44
CA TYR A 28 19.61 11.04 -23.86
C TYR A 28 20.72 10.39 -24.66
N LEU A 29 20.96 9.10 -24.50
CA LEU A 29 22.07 8.39 -25.13
C LEU A 29 21.59 7.35 -26.17
N GLY A 30 20.28 7.23 -26.41
CA GLY A 30 19.72 6.25 -27.35
C GLY A 30 20.02 4.79 -26.99
N MET A 31 20.26 4.51 -25.70
CA MET A 31 20.52 3.15 -25.24
C MET A 31 19.23 2.35 -25.31
N ASP A 32 19.29 1.21 -25.98
CA ASP A 32 18.18 0.26 -26.03
C ASP A 32 18.05 -0.44 -24.68
N VAL A 33 16.96 -0.17 -23.98
CA VAL A 33 16.69 -0.74 -22.64
C VAL A 33 15.55 -1.72 -22.76
N ASP A 34 15.81 -2.97 -22.38
CA ASP A 34 14.77 -3.99 -22.27
C ASP A 34 13.80 -3.64 -21.12
N ARG A 35 12.68 -2.97 -21.47
CA ARG A 35 11.67 -2.46 -20.55
C ARG A 35 11.02 -3.57 -19.74
N ASN A 36 10.79 -4.75 -20.34
CA ASN A 36 10.22 -5.90 -19.65
C ASN A 36 11.14 -6.41 -18.54
N LYS A 37 12.42 -6.54 -18.84
CA LYS A 37 13.43 -6.95 -17.86
C LYS A 37 13.57 -5.93 -16.73
N HIS A 38 13.49 -4.62 -17.04
CA HIS A 38 13.54 -3.57 -16.02
C HIS A 38 12.27 -3.53 -15.17
N ALA A 39 11.10 -3.71 -15.76
CA ALA A 39 9.83 -3.77 -15.02
C ALA A 39 9.82 -4.96 -14.05
N ALA A 40 10.28 -6.12 -14.49
CA ALA A 40 10.44 -7.30 -13.62
C ALA A 40 11.44 -7.06 -12.47
N GLN A 41 12.59 -6.41 -12.74
CA GLN A 41 13.56 -6.03 -11.71
C GLN A 41 12.98 -5.01 -10.71
N LEU A 42 12.18 -4.05 -11.20
CA LEU A 42 11.47 -3.10 -10.35
C LEU A 42 10.46 -3.83 -9.45
N ARG A 43 9.68 -4.78 -9.99
CA ARG A 43 8.78 -5.61 -9.20
C ARG A 43 9.53 -6.38 -8.11
N GLU A 44 10.63 -7.05 -8.44
CA GLU A 44 11.45 -7.79 -7.48
C GLU A 44 11.98 -6.88 -6.37
N ALA A 45 12.48 -5.69 -6.74
CA ALA A 45 12.96 -4.69 -5.78
C ALA A 45 11.83 -4.17 -4.87
N LEU A 46 10.64 -3.93 -5.42
CA LEU A 46 9.48 -3.43 -4.68
C LEU A 46 8.73 -4.52 -3.93
N GLY A 47 8.78 -5.79 -4.39
CA GLY A 47 8.08 -6.92 -3.77
C GLY A 47 8.56 -7.25 -2.36
N GLY A 48 9.78 -6.86 -2.00
CA GLY A 48 10.29 -6.92 -0.62
C GLY A 48 9.88 -5.75 0.27
N LEU A 49 9.29 -4.70 -0.31
CA LEU A 49 8.84 -3.52 0.41
C LEU A 49 7.40 -3.70 0.85
N LYS A 50 7.19 -3.71 2.15
CA LYS A 50 5.85 -3.60 2.74
C LYS A 50 5.63 -2.14 3.07
N GLY A 51 4.65 -1.53 2.46
CA GLY A 51 4.31 -0.18 2.86
C GLY A 51 3.77 0.72 1.75
N PRO A 52 3.75 2.01 2.02
CA PRO A 52 3.13 3.03 1.20
C PRO A 52 3.61 3.06 -0.26
N LEU A 53 4.88 2.80 -0.53
CA LEU A 53 5.42 2.79 -1.90
C LEU A 53 4.77 1.75 -2.81
N MET A 54 4.40 0.60 -2.26
CA MET A 54 3.63 -0.40 -3.02
C MET A 54 2.25 0.15 -3.40
N LYS A 55 1.59 0.88 -2.48
CA LYS A 55 0.31 1.53 -2.77
C LYS A 55 0.45 2.67 -3.79
N VAL A 56 1.53 3.46 -3.70
CA VAL A 56 1.85 4.48 -4.72
C VAL A 56 2.00 3.84 -6.10
N ALA A 57 2.76 2.75 -6.20
CA ALA A 57 2.94 2.02 -7.45
C ALA A 57 1.60 1.51 -8.01
N GLN A 58 0.71 1.00 -7.14
CA GLN A 58 -0.63 0.57 -7.52
C GLN A 58 -1.49 1.74 -8.04
N ILE A 59 -1.50 2.87 -7.35
CA ILE A 59 -2.26 4.06 -7.79
C ILE A 59 -1.73 4.54 -9.15
N LEU A 60 -0.42 4.64 -9.31
CA LEU A 60 0.19 5.05 -10.58
C LEU A 60 -0.15 4.09 -11.73
N SER A 61 -0.27 2.78 -11.45
CA SER A 61 -0.66 1.81 -12.48
C SER A 61 -2.11 1.96 -12.95
N THR A 62 -2.97 2.65 -12.20
CA THR A 62 -4.36 2.93 -12.58
C THR A 62 -4.56 4.23 -13.34
N ILE A 63 -3.55 5.09 -13.38
CA ILE A 63 -3.60 6.36 -14.11
C ILE A 63 -3.17 6.10 -15.56
N PRO A 64 -4.04 6.33 -16.56
CA PRO A 64 -3.69 6.16 -17.96
C PRO A 64 -2.44 7.00 -18.31
N ASP A 65 -1.51 6.40 -19.03
CA ASP A 65 -0.28 7.02 -19.52
C ASP A 65 0.70 7.55 -18.46
N ALA A 66 0.43 7.32 -17.16
CA ALA A 66 1.37 7.68 -16.09
C ALA A 66 2.64 6.80 -16.11
N LEU A 67 2.51 5.57 -16.59
CA LEU A 67 3.61 4.61 -16.70
C LEU A 67 3.52 3.84 -18.02
N PRO A 68 4.64 3.44 -18.63
CA PRO A 68 4.63 2.49 -19.73
C PRO A 68 3.91 1.20 -19.34
N PRO A 69 3.18 0.53 -20.28
CA PRO A 69 2.35 -0.63 -19.99
C PRO A 69 3.08 -1.76 -19.25
N GLU A 70 4.34 -2.01 -19.60
CA GLU A 70 5.17 -3.07 -19.03
C GLU A 70 5.38 -2.86 -17.52
N TYR A 71 5.53 -1.60 -17.10
CA TYR A 71 5.67 -1.25 -15.69
C TYR A 71 4.34 -1.31 -14.94
N ALA A 72 3.24 -0.89 -15.59
CA ALA A 72 1.91 -0.93 -15.00
C ALA A 72 1.49 -2.38 -14.70
N GLU A 73 1.75 -3.32 -15.61
CA GLU A 73 1.46 -4.75 -15.43
C GLU A 73 2.24 -5.35 -14.26
N GLU A 74 3.56 -5.12 -14.21
CA GLU A 74 4.41 -5.66 -13.14
C GLU A 74 4.09 -5.06 -11.77
N LEU A 75 3.73 -3.78 -11.70
CA LEU A 75 3.33 -3.14 -10.46
C LEU A 75 1.95 -3.58 -9.99
N SER A 76 1.03 -3.87 -10.92
CA SER A 76 -0.28 -4.45 -10.59
C SER A 76 -0.15 -5.85 -9.99
N ALA A 77 0.83 -6.63 -10.43
CA ALA A 77 1.11 -7.96 -9.89
C ALA A 77 1.62 -7.94 -8.43
N LEU A 78 2.14 -6.81 -7.93
CA LEU A 78 2.57 -6.66 -6.53
C LEU A 78 1.42 -6.77 -5.51
N GLN A 79 0.16 -6.68 -5.95
CA GLN A 79 -1.00 -6.76 -5.05
C GLN A 79 -1.16 -8.12 -4.37
N ALA A 80 -0.69 -9.21 -5.01
CA ALA A 80 -1.02 -10.56 -4.60
C ALA A 80 -0.10 -11.14 -3.50
N ASP A 81 1.14 -10.65 -3.34
CA ASP A 81 2.22 -11.39 -2.67
C ASP A 81 2.81 -10.73 -1.41
N ALA A 82 2.16 -9.71 -0.80
CA ALA A 82 2.70 -9.10 0.41
C ALA A 82 2.66 -10.10 1.60
N PRO A 83 3.81 -10.53 2.15
CA PRO A 83 3.82 -11.47 3.26
C PRO A 83 3.18 -10.84 4.50
N SER A 84 2.30 -11.60 5.19
CA SER A 84 1.64 -11.14 6.42
C SER A 84 2.66 -10.93 7.56
N MET A 85 2.38 -9.99 8.45
CA MET A 85 3.15 -9.82 9.68
C MET A 85 2.84 -10.93 10.68
N GLY A 86 3.87 -11.34 11.43
CA GLY A 86 3.77 -12.45 12.38
C GLY A 86 2.85 -12.17 13.56
N TRP A 87 2.41 -13.26 14.23
CA TRP A 87 1.46 -13.24 15.33
C TRP A 87 1.84 -12.32 16.51
N LEU A 88 3.13 -12.18 16.81
CA LEU A 88 3.57 -11.27 17.88
C LEU A 88 3.21 -9.82 17.60
N PHE A 89 3.32 -9.41 16.35
CA PHE A 89 2.88 -8.09 15.90
C PHE A 89 1.36 -7.93 16.07
N VAL A 90 0.57 -8.92 15.60
CA VAL A 90 -0.89 -8.90 15.73
C VAL A 90 -1.31 -8.70 17.18
N LYS A 91 -0.73 -9.49 18.11
CA LYS A 91 -1.03 -9.37 19.55
C LYS A 91 -0.74 -7.97 20.10
N ARG A 92 0.40 -7.40 19.72
CA ARG A 92 0.77 -6.03 20.18
C ARG A 92 -0.18 -4.97 19.63
N ARG A 93 -0.53 -5.07 18.35
CA ARG A 93 -1.44 -4.13 17.72
C ARG A 93 -2.85 -4.21 18.33
N MET A 94 -3.39 -5.41 18.46
CA MET A 94 -4.69 -5.64 19.06
C MET A 94 -4.75 -5.17 20.52
N ALA A 95 -3.70 -5.44 21.31
CA ALA A 95 -3.63 -4.98 22.70
C ALA A 95 -3.54 -3.44 22.80
N ALA A 96 -2.87 -2.79 21.86
CA ALA A 96 -2.79 -1.33 21.83
C ALA A 96 -4.13 -0.67 21.49
N GLU A 97 -4.94 -1.28 20.62
CA GLU A 97 -6.20 -0.70 20.16
C GLU A 97 -7.41 -1.13 21.02
N LEU A 98 -7.45 -2.39 21.44
CA LEU A 98 -8.61 -2.99 22.10
C LEU A 98 -8.38 -3.33 23.58
N GLY A 99 -7.16 -3.10 24.10
CA GLY A 99 -6.79 -3.45 25.48
C GLY A 99 -6.10 -4.81 25.61
N ALA A 100 -5.51 -5.05 26.78
CA ALA A 100 -4.73 -6.26 27.04
C ALA A 100 -5.57 -7.55 26.92
N ASP A 101 -6.84 -7.47 27.22
CA ASP A 101 -7.83 -8.53 27.20
C ASP A 101 -8.56 -8.69 25.86
N TRP A 102 -8.07 -8.09 24.79
CA TRP A 102 -8.71 -8.04 23.46
C TRP A 102 -9.20 -9.43 22.97
N GLN A 103 -8.52 -10.49 23.33
CA GLN A 103 -8.92 -11.84 22.92
C GLN A 103 -10.30 -12.24 23.47
N SER A 104 -10.67 -11.76 24.65
CA SER A 104 -11.98 -12.00 25.24
C SER A 104 -13.14 -11.33 24.51
N LYS A 105 -12.86 -10.41 23.59
CA LYS A 105 -13.86 -9.75 22.75
C LYS A 105 -14.37 -10.61 21.59
N PHE A 106 -13.69 -11.74 21.33
CA PHE A 106 -13.99 -12.68 20.26
C PHE A 106 -14.22 -14.08 20.82
N ALA A 107 -15.16 -14.83 20.25
CA ALA A 107 -15.29 -16.25 20.50
C ALA A 107 -14.11 -17.03 19.91
N SER A 108 -13.62 -16.58 18.73
CA SER A 108 -12.38 -17.08 18.13
C SER A 108 -11.71 -16.01 17.29
N PHE A 109 -10.39 -16.11 17.15
CA PHE A 109 -9.57 -15.23 16.33
C PHE A 109 -8.44 -16.02 15.66
N ASP A 110 -8.40 -16.02 14.33
CA ASP A 110 -7.40 -16.76 13.56
C ASP A 110 -6.04 -16.08 13.64
N ARG A 111 -5.00 -16.86 13.98
CA ARG A 111 -3.64 -16.34 14.12
C ARG A 111 -3.00 -15.99 12.78
N GLN A 112 -3.42 -16.69 11.72
CA GLN A 112 -2.93 -16.43 10.37
C GLN A 112 -3.82 -15.40 9.67
N ALA A 113 -3.23 -14.43 9.01
CA ALA A 113 -3.95 -13.53 8.15
C ALA A 113 -4.48 -14.30 6.93
N VAL A 114 -5.72 -14.05 6.57
CA VAL A 114 -6.33 -14.63 5.36
C VAL A 114 -6.03 -13.81 4.11
N SER A 115 -5.65 -12.55 4.30
CA SER A 115 -5.25 -11.66 3.22
C SER A 115 -4.27 -10.62 3.74
N ALA A 116 -3.29 -10.29 2.91
CA ALA A 116 -2.48 -9.09 3.09
C ALA A 116 -3.14 -7.94 2.31
N ALA A 117 -3.14 -6.77 2.91
CA ALA A 117 -3.49 -5.50 2.26
C ALA A 117 -2.23 -4.65 2.11
N SER A 118 -2.26 -3.64 1.24
CA SER A 118 -1.11 -2.76 1.01
C SER A 118 -0.56 -2.11 2.29
N LEU A 119 -1.46 -1.68 3.18
CA LEU A 119 -1.13 -0.99 4.43
C LEU A 119 -1.55 -1.78 5.69
N GLY A 120 -1.89 -3.06 5.53
CA GLY A 120 -2.39 -3.87 6.64
C GLY A 120 -2.58 -5.32 6.30
N GLN A 121 -3.28 -6.04 7.16
CA GLN A 121 -3.65 -7.45 6.96
C GLN A 121 -5.02 -7.74 7.56
N VAL A 122 -5.69 -8.77 7.06
CA VAL A 122 -7.04 -9.16 7.47
C VAL A 122 -6.99 -10.53 8.13
N HIS A 123 -7.65 -10.66 9.29
CA HIS A 123 -7.84 -11.90 10.01
C HIS A 123 -9.32 -12.29 10.07
N LYS A 124 -9.59 -13.58 10.07
CA LYS A 124 -10.92 -14.09 10.43
C LYS A 124 -11.07 -14.11 11.95
N ALA A 125 -12.25 -13.74 12.39
CA ALA A 125 -12.66 -13.91 13.77
C ALA A 125 -14.14 -14.31 13.83
N THR A 126 -14.60 -14.75 15.00
CA THR A 126 -16.01 -15.03 15.28
C THR A 126 -16.40 -14.25 16.52
N SER A 127 -17.49 -13.52 16.46
CA SER A 127 -18.07 -12.84 17.62
C SER A 127 -18.78 -13.82 18.55
N HIS A 128 -19.10 -13.39 19.76
CA HIS A 128 -19.81 -14.24 20.74
C HIS A 128 -21.25 -14.61 20.33
N ASP A 129 -21.88 -13.84 19.45
CA ASP A 129 -23.17 -14.14 18.84
C ASP A 129 -23.07 -15.01 17.56
N GLY A 130 -21.85 -15.52 17.26
CA GLY A 130 -21.60 -16.45 16.16
C GLY A 130 -21.40 -15.83 14.79
N LYS A 131 -21.36 -14.50 14.68
CA LYS A 131 -21.11 -13.82 13.40
C LYS A 131 -19.65 -13.97 12.96
N LEU A 132 -19.43 -14.21 11.67
CA LEU A 132 -18.10 -14.19 11.07
C LEU A 132 -17.64 -12.74 10.85
N LEU A 133 -16.43 -12.44 11.29
CA LEU A 133 -15.83 -11.12 11.23
C LEU A 133 -14.56 -11.13 10.37
N ALA A 134 -14.40 -10.08 9.56
CA ALA A 134 -13.14 -9.73 8.91
C ALA A 134 -12.49 -8.61 9.73
N VAL A 135 -11.41 -8.92 10.43
CA VAL A 135 -10.69 -7.95 11.27
C VAL A 135 -9.48 -7.42 10.51
N LYS A 136 -9.58 -6.18 10.05
CA LYS A 136 -8.52 -5.48 9.31
C LYS A 136 -7.59 -4.76 10.28
N LEU A 137 -6.31 -5.09 10.22
CA LEU A 137 -5.25 -4.53 11.07
C LEU A 137 -4.28 -3.72 10.23
N GLN A 138 -4.08 -2.48 10.61
CA GLN A 138 -3.08 -1.61 10.01
C GLN A 138 -1.68 -1.97 10.50
N TYR A 139 -0.67 -1.90 9.62
CA TYR A 139 0.73 -2.05 10.02
C TYR A 139 1.18 -0.89 10.93
N PRO A 140 2.16 -1.10 11.82
CA PRO A 140 2.63 -0.04 12.70
C PRO A 140 3.34 1.06 11.92
N ASP A 141 3.30 2.26 12.48
CA ASP A 141 4.04 3.44 11.99
C ASP A 141 3.76 3.81 10.52
N MET A 142 2.62 3.36 9.98
CA MET A 142 2.26 3.60 8.57
C MET A 142 2.18 5.09 8.24
N ALA A 143 1.66 5.93 9.13
CA ALA A 143 1.59 7.38 8.89
C ALA A 143 3.00 7.97 8.69
N SER A 144 3.94 7.63 9.56
CA SER A 144 5.34 8.09 9.46
C SER A 144 6.04 7.51 8.23
N ALA A 145 5.72 6.26 7.85
CA ALA A 145 6.26 5.63 6.65
C ALA A 145 5.75 6.33 5.38
N ILE A 146 4.46 6.66 5.32
CA ILE A 146 3.84 7.41 4.22
C ILE A 146 4.52 8.78 4.06
N ASP A 147 4.69 9.53 5.15
CA ASP A 147 5.30 10.86 5.08
C ASP A 147 6.76 10.78 4.57
N ALA A 148 7.53 9.77 5.02
CA ALA A 148 8.89 9.55 4.55
C ALA A 148 8.95 9.18 3.06
N ASP A 149 8.04 8.30 2.61
CA ASP A 149 7.98 7.84 1.23
C ASP A 149 7.50 8.94 0.28
N LEU A 150 6.50 9.75 0.70
CA LEU A 150 6.03 10.91 -0.04
C LEU A 150 7.13 11.97 -0.19
N ALA A 151 7.94 12.20 0.85
CA ALA A 151 9.09 13.11 0.75
C ALA A 151 10.12 12.61 -0.27
N GLN A 152 10.37 11.29 -0.34
CA GLN A 152 11.25 10.71 -1.34
C GLN A 152 10.65 10.81 -2.76
N LEU A 153 9.37 10.52 -2.91
CA LEU A 153 8.65 10.64 -4.19
C LEU A 153 8.69 12.08 -4.72
N LYS A 154 8.54 13.07 -3.84
CA LYS A 154 8.66 14.49 -4.20
C LYS A 154 10.01 14.81 -4.81
N LEU A 155 11.10 14.27 -4.26
CA LEU A 155 12.45 14.47 -4.82
C LEU A 155 12.58 13.83 -6.21
N VAL A 156 12.00 12.65 -6.41
CA VAL A 156 11.99 11.98 -7.73
C VAL A 156 11.20 12.81 -8.73
N PHE A 157 10.04 13.32 -8.35
CA PHE A 157 9.21 14.17 -9.21
C PHE A 157 9.91 15.49 -9.58
N GLN A 158 10.55 16.16 -8.62
CA GLN A 158 11.33 17.36 -8.89
C GLN A 158 12.49 17.11 -9.87
N LEU A 159 13.10 15.94 -9.80
CA LEU A 159 14.12 15.55 -10.77
C LEU A 159 13.51 15.30 -12.15
N TYR A 160 12.36 14.64 -12.22
CA TYR A 160 11.64 14.36 -13.45
C TYR A 160 11.19 15.66 -14.17
N GLU A 161 10.65 16.64 -13.44
CA GLU A 161 10.22 17.94 -13.99
C GLU A 161 11.34 18.71 -14.70
N ARG A 162 12.59 18.50 -14.28
CA ARG A 162 13.75 19.10 -14.99
C ARG A 162 13.96 18.54 -16.39
N PHE A 163 13.45 17.34 -16.65
CA PHE A 163 13.61 16.64 -17.91
C PHE A 163 12.35 16.72 -18.78
N ASP A 164 11.17 16.82 -18.17
CA ASP A 164 9.88 16.90 -18.85
C ASP A 164 8.92 17.80 -18.07
N SER A 165 8.69 19.00 -18.57
CA SER A 165 7.80 19.99 -17.95
C SER A 165 6.34 19.85 -18.40
N ALA A 166 6.00 18.83 -19.19
CA ALA A 166 4.64 18.65 -19.72
C ALA A 166 3.63 18.14 -18.67
N ILE A 167 4.11 17.57 -17.57
CA ILE A 167 3.27 16.97 -16.51
C ILE A 167 3.47 17.75 -15.22
N SER A 168 2.37 18.19 -14.60
CA SER A 168 2.38 18.78 -13.24
C SER A 168 2.56 17.67 -12.21
N THR A 169 3.80 17.39 -11.81
CA THR A 169 4.09 16.37 -10.78
C THR A 169 3.64 16.82 -9.41
N ALA A 170 3.47 18.11 -9.16
CA ALA A 170 2.98 18.66 -7.91
C ALA A 170 1.53 18.23 -7.64
N ASP A 171 0.67 18.26 -8.64
CA ASP A 171 -0.73 17.84 -8.52
C ASP A 171 -0.84 16.33 -8.29
N ILE A 172 -0.03 15.56 -9.04
CA ILE A 172 0.05 14.11 -8.84
C ILE A 172 0.52 13.77 -7.42
N HIS A 173 1.54 14.49 -6.91
CA HIS A 173 2.04 14.28 -5.54
C HIS A 173 0.96 14.61 -4.50
N THR A 174 0.20 15.66 -4.70
CA THR A 174 -0.89 16.06 -3.79
C THR A 174 -1.99 14.99 -3.77
N GLU A 175 -2.46 14.58 -4.94
CA GLU A 175 -3.49 13.53 -5.05
C GLU A 175 -3.04 12.20 -4.41
N LEU A 176 -1.80 11.77 -4.68
CA LEU A 176 -1.22 10.58 -4.06
C LEU A 176 -1.14 10.69 -2.53
N SER A 177 -0.75 11.88 -2.04
CA SER A 177 -0.65 12.13 -0.61
C SER A 177 -2.01 12.02 0.07
N ASP A 178 -3.04 12.59 -0.53
CA ASP A 178 -4.39 12.58 0.00
C ASP A 178 -4.97 11.16 -0.02
N ARG A 179 -4.81 10.43 -1.13
CA ARG A 179 -5.26 9.03 -1.24
C ARG A 179 -4.59 8.11 -0.23
N LEU A 180 -3.28 8.25 -0.02
CA LEU A 180 -2.57 7.43 0.97
C LEU A 180 -3.01 7.71 2.39
N ARG A 181 -3.29 8.98 2.73
CA ARG A 181 -3.82 9.34 4.05
C ARG A 181 -5.24 8.86 4.25
N GLU A 182 -6.08 8.93 3.22
CA GLU A 182 -7.43 8.36 3.23
C GLU A 182 -7.43 6.86 3.53
N GLU A 183 -6.51 6.10 2.94
CA GLU A 183 -6.36 4.65 3.20
C GLU A 183 -6.01 4.32 4.66
N LEU A 184 -5.41 5.25 5.39
CA LEU A 184 -5.12 5.09 6.81
C LEU A 184 -6.31 5.39 7.72
N ASP A 185 -7.31 6.12 7.23
CA ASP A 185 -8.46 6.53 8.02
C ASP A 185 -9.57 5.47 8.00
N TYR A 186 -9.44 4.48 8.88
CA TYR A 186 -10.45 3.43 9.02
C TYR A 186 -11.79 3.94 9.57
N ARG A 187 -11.85 5.12 10.22
CA ARG A 187 -13.11 5.75 10.63
C ARG A 187 -13.87 6.26 9.42
N ARG A 188 -13.15 6.87 8.48
CA ARG A 188 -13.72 7.29 7.18
C ARG A 188 -14.19 6.07 6.37
N GLU A 189 -13.40 5.00 6.33
CA GLU A 189 -13.79 3.74 5.68
C GLU A 189 -15.10 3.18 6.28
N ALA A 190 -15.21 3.17 7.62
CA ALA A 190 -16.43 2.76 8.31
C ALA A 190 -17.64 3.66 8.01
N ALA A 191 -17.43 4.97 7.94
CA ALA A 191 -18.48 5.93 7.58
C ALA A 191 -18.97 5.70 6.13
N ASN A 192 -18.04 5.49 5.20
CA ASN A 192 -18.35 5.16 3.81
C ASN A 192 -19.11 3.84 3.70
N LEU A 193 -18.70 2.80 4.44
CA LEU A 193 -19.38 1.52 4.46
C LEU A 193 -20.85 1.66 4.91
N LYS A 194 -21.11 2.44 5.96
CA LYS A 194 -22.48 2.73 6.41
C LYS A 194 -23.27 3.49 5.34
N LEU A 195 -22.68 4.48 4.68
CA LEU A 195 -23.31 5.23 3.61
C LEU A 195 -23.69 4.33 2.44
N TYR A 196 -22.76 3.51 1.96
CA TYR A 196 -23.03 2.55 0.88
C TYR A 196 -24.10 1.52 1.27
N SER A 197 -24.09 1.04 2.52
CA SER A 197 -25.14 0.14 3.01
C SER A 197 -26.53 0.78 2.96
N LEU A 198 -26.64 2.09 3.22
CA LEU A 198 -27.89 2.81 3.09
C LEU A 198 -28.29 3.04 1.62
N MET A 199 -27.33 3.40 0.78
CA MET A 199 -27.59 3.68 -0.64
C MET A 199 -27.99 2.42 -1.42
N LEU A 200 -27.40 1.27 -1.07
CA LEU A 200 -27.57 0.00 -1.79
C LEU A 200 -28.53 -0.96 -1.09
N LYS A 201 -29.29 -0.50 -0.10
CA LYS A 201 -30.20 -1.36 0.70
C LYS A 201 -31.26 -2.07 -0.13
N ASP A 202 -31.69 -1.47 -1.24
CA ASP A 202 -32.74 -2.00 -2.13
C ASP A 202 -32.15 -2.79 -3.32
N GLU A 203 -30.82 -2.90 -3.42
CA GLU A 203 -30.12 -3.63 -4.47
C GLU A 203 -29.89 -5.09 -4.07
N HIS A 204 -30.80 -5.98 -4.45
CA HIS A 204 -30.79 -7.40 -4.06
C HIS A 204 -29.56 -8.19 -4.52
N GLN A 205 -28.80 -7.69 -5.50
CA GLN A 205 -27.59 -8.32 -6.01
C GLN A 205 -26.31 -7.89 -5.26
N VAL A 206 -26.42 -6.93 -4.32
CA VAL A 206 -25.30 -6.39 -3.57
C VAL A 206 -25.42 -6.79 -2.11
N VAL A 207 -24.38 -7.44 -1.60
CA VAL A 207 -24.27 -7.76 -0.17
C VAL A 207 -23.26 -6.83 0.47
N MET A 208 -23.71 -5.99 1.39
CA MET A 208 -22.85 -5.08 2.15
C MET A 208 -22.49 -5.71 3.50
N PRO A 209 -21.21 -5.73 3.90
CA PRO A 209 -20.82 -6.19 5.22
C PRO A 209 -21.29 -5.20 6.29
N GLU A 210 -21.69 -5.73 7.45
CA GLU A 210 -22.05 -4.93 8.60
C GLU A 210 -20.78 -4.36 9.26
N TYR A 211 -20.81 -3.06 9.59
CA TYR A 211 -19.73 -2.45 10.37
C TYR A 211 -19.86 -2.82 11.85
N CYS A 212 -18.81 -3.42 12.40
CA CYS A 212 -18.67 -3.70 13.84
C CYS A 212 -17.66 -2.70 14.43
N PRO A 213 -18.09 -1.83 15.37
CA PRO A 213 -17.25 -0.79 15.96
C PRO A 213 -16.15 -1.35 16.89
#